data_8e053da735b7d8f08780aa79b290b1c2
#
_entry.id   8e053da735b7d8f08780aa79b290b1c2
#
_cell.length_a   1.000
_cell.length_b   1.000
_cell.length_c   1.000
_cell.angle_alpha   90.00
_cell.angle_beta   90.00
_cell.angle_gamma   90.00
#
_symmetry.space_group_name_H-M   'P 1'
#
loop_
_entity.id
_entity.type
_entity.pdbx_description
1 polymer ?
#
loop_
_entity_poly.entity_id
_entity_poly.type
_entity_poly.pdbx_seq_one_letter_code
_entity_poly.pdbx_strand_id
1 'polypeptide(L)'
;MKRFASLVVLGLLLQIAGHAQTSPTGNWLIYFGNQSFKKDWLWTNEIQHRNYNAFGDLEQLLIRTGIGKNLRPGNNNLLVGVGYIQSEPYATGTNIKTKQIEWRTYQQFLTKQNIGRLYLQHRYRLEERFMPDNFKIRFRYFLGLNIPISKKEMVAKTWYASMYNEIFMHTTATLFDRNRVYGAIGYQASPAIKLELGLMQQIQQNKSRTQFQLVVFNNLPL
;
A
#
# COMPACT_ATOMS: atom_id res chain seq x y z
N MET A 1 -21.41 22.45 -16.76
CA MET A 1 -20.62 21.18 -16.77
C MET A 1 -19.68 21.01 -15.56
N LYS A 2 -19.02 22.05 -15.01
CA LYS A 2 -18.10 21.90 -13.85
C LYS A 2 -18.77 21.51 -12.52
N ARG A 3 -20.05 21.85 -12.30
CA ARG A 3 -20.79 21.50 -11.06
C ARG A 3 -21.30 20.04 -11.03
N PHE A 4 -21.51 19.41 -12.18
CA PHE A 4 -21.93 18.00 -12.26
C PHE A 4 -20.78 17.03 -11.94
N ALA A 5 -19.55 17.34 -12.34
CA ALA A 5 -18.39 16.50 -12.03
C ALA A 5 -18.10 16.43 -10.51
N SER A 6 -18.30 17.55 -9.78
CA SER A 6 -18.11 17.58 -8.32
C SER A 6 -19.14 16.74 -7.56
N LEU A 7 -20.37 16.66 -8.05
CA LEU A 7 -21.45 15.86 -7.43
C LEU A 7 -21.26 14.35 -7.66
N VAL A 8 -20.71 13.94 -8.80
CA VAL A 8 -20.43 12.53 -9.10
C VAL A 8 -19.27 12.01 -8.25
N VAL A 9 -18.23 12.80 -8.02
CA VAL A 9 -17.11 12.44 -7.14
C VAL A 9 -17.56 12.35 -5.67
N LEU A 10 -18.43 13.25 -5.22
CA LEU A 10 -18.99 13.23 -3.87
C LEU A 10 -19.95 12.05 -3.68
N GLY A 11 -20.74 11.68 -4.70
CA GLY A 11 -21.65 10.54 -4.67
C GLY A 11 -20.94 9.19 -4.62
N LEU A 12 -19.76 9.05 -5.25
CA LEU A 12 -18.93 7.85 -5.19
C LEU A 12 -18.27 7.66 -3.80
N LEU A 13 -18.00 8.75 -3.09
CA LEU A 13 -17.48 8.70 -1.72
C LEU A 13 -18.53 8.32 -0.68
N LEU A 14 -19.81 8.61 -0.92
CA LEU A 14 -20.92 8.33 0.00
C LEU A 14 -21.45 6.89 -0.08
N GLN A 15 -21.16 6.14 -1.13
CA GLN A 15 -21.58 4.73 -1.24
C GLN A 15 -20.75 3.75 -0.40
N ILE A 16 -19.67 4.22 0.25
CA ILE A 16 -18.82 3.41 1.12
C ILE A 16 -19.44 3.23 2.54
N ALA A 17 -20.52 3.92 2.85
CA ALA A 17 -21.14 3.94 4.19
C ALA A 17 -22.13 2.78 4.48
N GLY A 18 -22.31 1.84 3.56
CA GLY A 18 -23.25 0.73 3.73
C GLY A 18 -22.56 -0.59 4.12
N HIS A 19 -22.67 -0.98 5.37
CA HIS A 19 -22.32 -2.20 6.08
C HIS A 19 -21.04 -2.13 6.95
N ALA A 20 -21.06 -1.25 7.92
CA ALA A 20 -20.13 -1.30 9.04
C ALA A 20 -20.58 -2.35 10.05
N GLN A 21 -20.14 -3.60 9.89
CA GLN A 21 -19.92 -4.41 11.09
C GLN A 21 -18.84 -3.66 11.89
N THR A 22 -19.10 -3.45 13.18
CA THR A 22 -18.23 -2.74 14.13
C THR A 22 -16.89 -3.44 14.30
N SER A 23 -16.01 -3.32 13.31
CA SER A 23 -14.59 -3.68 13.45
C SER A 23 -13.90 -2.47 14.07
N PRO A 24 -13.16 -2.64 15.17
CA PRO A 24 -12.36 -1.53 15.69
C PRO A 24 -11.44 -1.01 14.59
N THR A 25 -11.37 0.31 14.46
CA THR A 25 -10.49 0.97 13.49
C THR A 25 -9.05 0.72 13.93
N GLY A 26 -8.29 -0.01 13.13
CA GLY A 26 -6.88 -0.22 13.39
C GLY A 26 -5.98 0.89 12.85
N ASN A 27 -4.71 0.86 13.19
CA ASN A 27 -3.72 1.74 12.60
C ASN A 27 -2.57 0.97 11.94
N TRP A 28 -1.97 1.58 10.92
CA TRP A 28 -0.77 1.09 10.26
C TRP A 28 0.28 2.17 10.21
N LEU A 29 1.42 1.89 10.81
CA LEU A 29 2.63 2.68 10.65
C LEU A 29 3.47 2.04 9.54
N ILE A 30 3.74 2.79 8.49
CA ILE A 30 4.38 2.27 7.28
C ILE A 30 5.61 3.10 6.93
N TYR A 31 6.72 2.41 6.72
CA TYR A 31 7.94 2.97 6.16
C TYR A 31 8.24 2.32 4.82
N PHE A 32 8.51 3.14 3.82
CA PHE A 32 9.05 2.73 2.52
C PHE A 32 10.39 3.42 2.28
N GLY A 33 11.44 2.63 2.09
CA GLY A 33 12.75 3.07 1.65
C GLY A 33 13.01 2.63 0.21
N ASN A 34 13.47 3.56 -0.64
CA ASN A 34 13.89 3.27 -2.01
C ASN A 34 15.21 3.99 -2.27
N GLN A 35 16.33 3.33 -1.95
CA GLN A 35 17.65 3.88 -2.01
C GLN A 35 18.36 3.52 -3.32
N SER A 36 18.75 4.51 -4.09
CA SER A 36 19.62 4.30 -5.25
C SER A 36 21.08 4.09 -4.79
N PHE A 37 21.71 2.99 -5.18
CA PHE A 37 23.10 2.67 -4.80
C PHE A 37 24.07 2.55 -5.97
N LYS A 38 23.57 2.39 -7.18
CA LYS A 38 24.31 2.43 -8.46
C LYS A 38 23.42 3.05 -9.52
N LYS A 39 24.00 3.44 -10.66
CA LYS A 39 23.26 3.86 -11.84
C LYS A 39 22.22 2.78 -12.19
N ASP A 40 20.94 3.15 -12.19
CA ASP A 40 19.79 2.31 -12.50
C ASP A 40 19.44 1.20 -11.47
N TRP A 41 20.23 1.01 -10.40
CA TRP A 41 19.91 0.04 -9.36
C TRP A 41 19.37 0.71 -8.11
N LEU A 42 18.42 0.06 -7.49
CA LEU A 42 17.85 0.52 -6.25
C LEU A 42 17.65 -0.63 -5.25
N TRP A 43 17.85 -0.32 -3.99
CA TRP A 43 17.50 -1.16 -2.85
C TRP A 43 16.21 -0.66 -2.25
N THR A 44 15.24 -1.56 -2.05
CA THR A 44 13.95 -1.23 -1.46
C THR A 44 13.80 -1.88 -0.09
N ASN A 45 13.25 -1.14 0.84
CA ASN A 45 12.93 -1.59 2.19
C ASN A 45 11.52 -1.19 2.53
N GLU A 46 10.80 -2.06 3.22
CA GLU A 46 9.44 -1.78 3.68
C GLU A 46 9.25 -2.37 5.07
N ILE A 47 8.81 -1.54 6.01
CA ILE A 47 8.42 -1.97 7.35
C ILE A 47 6.99 -1.50 7.57
N GLN A 48 6.12 -2.41 7.99
CA GLN A 48 4.76 -2.08 8.37
C GLN A 48 4.46 -2.67 9.74
N HIS A 49 4.11 -1.81 10.67
CA HIS A 49 3.59 -2.17 11.98
C HIS A 49 2.09 -1.87 11.99
N ARG A 50 1.28 -2.90 12.12
CA ARG A 50 -0.16 -2.83 12.05
C ARG A 50 -0.77 -3.25 13.37
N ASN A 51 -1.73 -2.46 13.87
CA ASN A 51 -2.43 -2.75 15.12
C ASN A 51 -3.92 -2.92 14.86
N TYR A 52 -4.57 -3.72 15.72
CA TYR A 52 -6.03 -3.82 15.77
C TYR A 52 -6.67 -2.57 16.34
N ASN A 53 -5.99 -1.86 17.23
CA ASN A 53 -6.40 -0.61 17.87
C ASN A 53 -5.47 0.55 17.51
N ALA A 54 -5.57 1.66 18.24
CA ALA A 54 -4.71 2.81 18.03
C ALA A 54 -3.23 2.49 18.36
N PHE A 55 -2.93 1.77 19.44
CA PHE A 55 -1.56 1.42 19.86
C PHE A 55 -1.55 0.13 20.69
N GLY A 56 -0.49 -0.68 20.53
CA GLY A 56 -0.12 -1.77 21.44
C GLY A 56 -0.79 -3.12 21.18
N ASP A 57 -1.76 -3.21 20.30
CA ASP A 57 -2.42 -4.47 19.94
C ASP A 57 -1.97 -4.92 18.55
N LEU A 58 -0.81 -5.55 18.48
CA LEU A 58 -0.19 -5.97 17.23
C LEU A 58 -1.10 -6.92 16.43
N GLU A 59 -1.45 -6.52 15.23
CA GLU A 59 -2.13 -7.34 14.21
C GLU A 59 -1.11 -8.03 13.30
N GLN A 60 -0.14 -7.25 12.80
CA GLN A 60 0.87 -7.77 11.88
C GLN A 60 2.12 -6.88 11.85
N LEU A 61 3.27 -7.53 11.94
CA LEU A 61 4.56 -6.95 11.56
C LEU A 61 4.96 -7.50 10.19
N LEU A 62 5.29 -6.59 9.27
CA LEU A 62 5.74 -6.96 7.94
C LEU A 62 7.05 -6.24 7.64
N ILE A 63 8.07 -7.01 7.26
CA ILE A 63 9.37 -6.51 6.84
C ILE A 63 9.65 -7.07 5.45
N ARG A 64 10.01 -6.22 4.50
CA ARG A 64 10.40 -6.61 3.15
C ARG A 64 11.66 -5.90 2.73
N THR A 65 12.44 -6.58 1.92
CA THR A 65 13.58 -5.99 1.22
C THR A 65 13.66 -6.53 -0.19
N GLY A 66 14.29 -5.78 -1.09
CA GLY A 66 14.43 -6.20 -2.48
C GLY A 66 15.42 -5.35 -3.24
N ILE A 67 15.87 -5.89 -4.35
CA ILE A 67 16.75 -5.22 -5.31
C ILE A 67 15.99 -5.03 -6.61
N GLY A 68 16.02 -3.79 -7.12
CA GLY A 68 15.35 -3.43 -8.37
C GLY A 68 16.31 -2.76 -9.35
N LYS A 69 15.93 -2.81 -10.62
CA LYS A 69 16.61 -2.13 -11.71
C LYS A 69 15.65 -1.21 -12.45
N ASN A 70 16.01 0.06 -12.56
CA ASN A 70 15.29 0.99 -13.39
C ASN A 70 15.62 0.72 -14.87
N LEU A 71 14.56 0.51 -15.65
CA LEU A 71 14.67 0.29 -17.09
C LEU A 71 14.62 1.66 -17.79
N ARG A 72 15.41 1.83 -18.84
CA ARG A 72 15.40 3.07 -19.62
C ARG A 72 14.28 3.05 -20.66
N PRO A 73 13.63 4.18 -20.89
CA PRO A 73 13.87 5.56 -20.46
C PRO A 73 13.28 5.96 -19.09
N GLY A 74 13.51 5.17 -18.01
CA GLY A 74 13.43 5.68 -16.63
C GLY A 74 12.09 5.58 -15.88
N ASN A 75 10.98 5.30 -16.54
CA ASN A 75 9.68 5.25 -15.87
C ASN A 75 9.29 3.84 -15.35
N ASN A 76 10.05 2.83 -15.74
CA ASN A 76 9.79 1.43 -15.46
C ASN A 76 10.85 0.86 -14.51
N ASN A 77 10.44 -0.02 -13.62
CA ASN A 77 11.33 -0.71 -12.69
C ASN A 77 10.94 -2.18 -12.59
N LEU A 78 11.93 -3.06 -12.64
CA LEU A 78 11.80 -4.47 -12.30
C LEU A 78 12.46 -4.70 -10.94
N LEU A 79 11.83 -5.49 -10.08
CA LEU A 79 12.31 -5.73 -8.73
C LEU A 79 12.03 -7.18 -8.31
N VAL A 80 12.98 -7.78 -7.61
CA VAL A 80 12.80 -9.04 -6.87
C VAL A 80 13.08 -8.80 -5.39
N GLY A 81 12.37 -9.51 -4.53
CA GLY A 81 12.55 -9.30 -3.10
C GLY A 81 11.99 -10.43 -2.25
N VAL A 82 12.27 -10.30 -0.97
CA VAL A 82 11.83 -11.23 0.08
C VAL A 82 11.10 -10.47 1.18
N GLY A 83 10.25 -11.17 1.90
CA GLY A 83 9.51 -10.58 3.00
C GLY A 83 9.30 -11.56 4.14
N TYR A 84 9.39 -11.06 5.35
CA TYR A 84 9.00 -11.71 6.59
C TYR A 84 7.72 -11.08 7.10
N ILE A 85 6.72 -11.90 7.40
CA ILE A 85 5.44 -11.46 7.90
C ILE A 85 5.10 -12.26 9.16
N GLN A 86 4.95 -11.55 10.27
CA GLN A 86 4.41 -12.09 11.51
C GLN A 86 2.99 -11.54 11.68
N SER A 87 2.01 -12.40 11.79
CA SER A 87 0.62 -12.04 12.05
C SER A 87 0.16 -12.62 13.38
N GLU A 88 -0.67 -11.88 14.11
CA GLU A 88 -1.21 -12.29 15.41
C GLU A 88 -2.75 -12.18 15.43
N PRO A 89 -3.45 -13.02 14.62
CA PRO A 89 -4.90 -13.02 14.63
C PRO A 89 -5.45 -13.53 15.97
N TYR A 90 -6.58 -12.98 16.39
CA TYR A 90 -7.37 -13.54 17.47
C TYR A 90 -8.03 -14.85 17.03
N ALA A 91 -7.99 -15.86 17.89
CA ALA A 91 -8.77 -17.07 17.70
C ALA A 91 -10.26 -16.72 17.81
N THR A 92 -11.09 -17.30 16.93
CA THR A 92 -12.50 -16.97 16.82
C THR A 92 -13.22 -17.09 18.18
N GLY A 93 -13.88 -16.01 18.59
CA GLY A 93 -14.64 -15.97 19.85
C GLY A 93 -13.80 -15.87 21.12
N THR A 94 -12.50 -15.59 21.02
CA THR A 94 -11.60 -15.48 22.17
C THR A 94 -10.74 -14.23 22.12
N ASN A 95 -10.10 -13.89 23.24
CA ASN A 95 -9.07 -12.85 23.32
C ASN A 95 -7.64 -13.42 23.20
N ILE A 96 -7.51 -14.69 22.76
CA ILE A 96 -6.22 -15.36 22.63
C ILE A 96 -5.70 -15.13 21.20
N LYS A 97 -4.48 -14.66 21.07
CA LYS A 97 -3.79 -14.49 19.79
C LYS A 97 -2.95 -15.71 19.44
N THR A 98 -2.92 -16.03 18.15
CA THR A 98 -2.07 -17.09 17.60
C THR A 98 -1.01 -16.47 16.68
N LYS A 99 0.26 -16.67 17.01
CA LYS A 99 1.36 -16.20 16.17
C LYS A 99 1.48 -17.06 14.91
N GLN A 100 1.44 -16.41 13.75
CA GLN A 100 1.61 -17.02 12.44
C GLN A 100 2.77 -16.36 11.71
N ILE A 101 3.70 -17.15 11.19
CA ILE A 101 4.85 -16.68 10.42
C ILE A 101 4.67 -17.06 8.96
N GLU A 102 4.96 -16.12 8.08
CA GLU A 102 4.91 -16.31 6.64
C GLU A 102 6.14 -15.67 5.99
N TRP A 103 6.83 -16.42 5.16
CA TRP A 103 7.86 -15.91 4.26
C TRP A 103 7.28 -15.67 2.88
N ARG A 104 7.79 -14.67 2.19
CA ARG A 104 7.40 -14.37 0.80
C ARG A 104 8.63 -14.13 -0.05
N THR A 105 8.59 -14.63 -1.26
CA THR A 105 9.36 -14.08 -2.37
C THR A 105 8.42 -13.29 -3.26
N TYR A 106 8.93 -12.32 -4.00
CA TYR A 106 8.09 -11.58 -4.94
C TYR A 106 8.88 -10.99 -6.08
N GLN A 107 8.22 -10.94 -7.24
CA GLN A 107 8.65 -10.21 -8.42
C GLN A 107 7.68 -9.06 -8.66
N GLN A 108 8.23 -7.92 -9.07
CA GLN A 108 7.43 -6.71 -9.25
C GLN A 108 7.86 -5.98 -10.50
N PHE A 109 6.87 -5.54 -11.28
CA PHE A 109 7.00 -4.53 -12.31
C PHE A 109 6.27 -3.27 -11.88
N LEU A 110 6.93 -2.13 -11.98
CA LEU A 110 6.40 -0.82 -11.64
C LEU A 110 6.59 0.11 -12.81
N THR A 111 5.54 0.85 -13.19
CA THR A 111 5.59 1.91 -14.19
C THR A 111 4.94 3.18 -13.67
N LYS A 112 5.49 4.33 -14.06
CA LYS A 112 5.00 5.66 -13.67
C LYS A 112 4.65 6.47 -14.90
N GLN A 113 3.58 7.26 -14.80
CA GLN A 113 3.13 8.16 -15.85
C GLN A 113 2.75 9.50 -15.23
N ASN A 114 3.10 10.58 -15.93
CA ASN A 114 2.68 11.92 -15.55
C ASN A 114 1.80 12.49 -16.67
N ILE A 115 0.56 12.84 -16.32
CA ILE A 115 -0.42 13.44 -17.24
C ILE A 115 -0.79 14.79 -16.65
N GLY A 116 -0.12 15.85 -17.09
CA GLY A 116 -0.27 17.16 -16.47
C GLY A 116 0.09 17.12 -14.98
N ARG A 117 -0.90 17.37 -14.11
CA ARG A 117 -0.73 17.33 -12.65
C ARG A 117 -1.00 15.95 -12.03
N LEU A 118 -1.35 14.94 -12.82
CA LEU A 118 -1.67 13.60 -12.34
C LEU A 118 -0.40 12.72 -12.39
N TYR A 119 0.08 12.32 -11.23
CA TYR A 119 1.21 11.41 -11.07
C TYR A 119 0.69 10.01 -10.82
N LEU A 120 0.65 9.20 -11.87
CA LEU A 120 0.13 7.83 -11.85
C LEU A 120 1.25 6.82 -11.61
N GLN A 121 0.94 5.77 -10.86
CA GLN A 121 1.83 4.64 -10.65
C GLN A 121 1.04 3.34 -10.75
N HIS A 122 1.50 2.45 -11.64
CA HIS A 122 1.02 1.09 -11.74
C HIS A 122 2.07 0.14 -11.16
N ARG A 123 1.63 -0.85 -10.38
CA ARG A 123 2.51 -1.88 -9.84
C ARG A 123 1.83 -3.24 -10.00
N TYR A 124 2.50 -4.12 -10.69
CA TYR A 124 2.16 -5.53 -10.84
C TYR A 124 3.11 -6.33 -9.96
N ARG A 125 2.59 -7.20 -9.10
CA ARG A 125 3.41 -8.02 -8.21
C ARG A 125 2.88 -9.43 -8.17
N LEU A 126 3.78 -10.39 -8.34
CA LEU A 126 3.55 -11.80 -8.06
C LEU A 126 4.22 -12.10 -6.72
N GLU A 127 3.52 -12.77 -5.82
CA GLU A 127 4.02 -13.18 -4.50
C GLU A 127 3.88 -14.69 -4.34
N GLU A 128 4.97 -15.38 -4.05
CA GLU A 128 4.98 -16.74 -3.52
C GLU A 128 4.99 -16.66 -2.00
N ARG A 129 4.01 -17.30 -1.37
CA ARG A 129 3.74 -17.21 0.06
C ARG A 129 3.97 -18.57 0.71
N PHE A 130 4.98 -18.66 1.56
CA PHE A 130 5.38 -19.86 2.28
C PHE A 130 4.91 -19.75 3.74
N MET A 131 4.03 -20.62 4.13
CA MET A 131 3.50 -20.80 5.49
C MET A 131 3.87 -22.23 5.95
N PRO A 132 3.91 -22.53 7.26
CA PRO A 132 4.34 -23.85 7.74
C PRO A 132 3.68 -25.03 7.03
N ASP A 133 2.35 -24.94 6.80
CA ASP A 133 1.57 -26.05 6.24
C ASP A 133 0.92 -25.68 4.90
N ASN A 134 1.34 -24.59 4.26
CA ASN A 134 0.66 -24.12 3.05
C ASN A 134 1.55 -23.25 2.16
N PHE A 135 1.39 -23.44 0.86
CA PHE A 135 1.99 -22.60 -0.17
C PHE A 135 0.90 -21.95 -1.00
N LYS A 136 1.00 -20.65 -1.26
CA LYS A 136 0.04 -19.91 -2.08
C LYS A 136 0.75 -18.94 -3.00
N ILE A 137 0.24 -18.79 -4.20
CA ILE A 137 0.65 -17.77 -5.16
C ILE A 137 -0.42 -16.69 -5.17
N ARG A 138 0.02 -15.42 -5.17
CA ARG A 138 -0.88 -14.27 -5.18
C ARG A 138 -0.41 -13.22 -6.16
N PHE A 139 -1.30 -12.82 -7.06
CA PHE A 139 -1.11 -11.67 -7.92
C PHE A 139 -1.70 -10.42 -7.28
N ARG A 140 -1.02 -9.28 -7.47
CA ARG A 140 -1.47 -7.96 -6.98
C ARG A 140 -1.31 -6.93 -8.09
N TYR A 141 -2.36 -6.15 -8.28
CA TYR A 141 -2.32 -4.94 -9.10
C TYR A 141 -2.64 -3.73 -8.24
N PHE A 142 -1.78 -2.72 -8.32
CA PHE A 142 -1.91 -1.45 -7.62
C PHE A 142 -1.94 -0.32 -8.63
N LEU A 143 -2.91 0.57 -8.47
CA LEU A 143 -3.01 1.84 -9.19
C LEU A 143 -2.98 2.96 -8.16
N GLY A 144 -1.93 3.77 -8.17
CA GLY A 144 -1.78 4.97 -7.33
C GLY A 144 -1.87 6.25 -8.14
N LEU A 145 -2.41 7.29 -7.51
CA LEU A 145 -2.55 8.62 -8.07
C LEU A 145 -2.14 9.64 -7.01
N ASN A 146 -1.20 10.53 -7.35
CA ASN A 146 -0.87 11.70 -6.55
C ASN A 146 -1.19 12.98 -7.33
N ILE A 147 -1.78 13.96 -6.66
CA ILE A 147 -2.17 15.25 -7.25
C ILE A 147 -1.61 16.36 -6.36
N PRO A 148 -0.61 17.15 -6.81
CA PRO A 148 -0.11 18.29 -6.04
C PRO A 148 -1.21 19.34 -5.87
N ILE A 149 -1.37 19.83 -4.62
CA ILE A 149 -2.40 20.81 -4.23
C ILE A 149 -1.79 22.21 -4.14
N SER A 150 -0.74 22.36 -3.32
CA SER A 150 -0.17 23.67 -3.00
C SER A 150 0.78 24.23 -4.07
N LYS A 151 1.22 23.38 -5.00
CA LYS A 151 2.08 23.75 -6.14
C LYS A 151 1.60 23.10 -7.43
N LYS A 152 2.21 23.46 -8.57
CA LYS A 152 1.89 22.85 -9.87
C LYS A 152 2.50 21.45 -10.02
N GLU A 153 3.62 21.18 -9.35
CA GLU A 153 4.43 19.96 -9.48
C GLU A 153 4.73 19.33 -8.12
N MET A 154 5.11 18.06 -8.12
CA MET A 154 5.53 17.30 -6.95
C MET A 154 7.00 17.63 -6.60
N VAL A 155 7.22 18.83 -6.03
CA VAL A 155 8.52 19.31 -5.57
C VAL A 155 8.56 19.45 -4.05
N ALA A 156 9.75 19.75 -3.48
CA ALA A 156 9.88 19.97 -2.04
C ALA A 156 8.87 21.01 -1.50
N LYS A 157 8.35 20.78 -0.30
CA LYS A 157 7.36 21.62 0.39
C LYS A 157 6.03 21.71 -0.36
N THR A 158 5.59 20.59 -0.97
CA THR A 158 4.29 20.48 -1.66
C THR A 158 3.32 19.63 -0.86
N TRP A 159 2.14 20.15 -0.58
CA TRP A 159 0.98 19.36 -0.15
C TRP A 159 0.33 18.71 -1.37
N TYR A 160 -0.08 17.46 -1.24
CA TYR A 160 -0.72 16.71 -2.32
C TYR A 160 -1.82 15.78 -1.80
N ALA A 161 -2.78 15.46 -2.65
CA ALA A 161 -3.71 14.38 -2.43
C ALA A 161 -3.08 13.07 -2.95
N SER A 162 -3.22 12.00 -2.17
CA SER A 162 -2.78 10.65 -2.54
C SER A 162 -3.97 9.71 -2.50
N MET A 163 -4.12 8.90 -3.54
CA MET A 163 -5.17 7.89 -3.64
C MET A 163 -4.59 6.62 -4.24
N TYR A 164 -5.08 5.46 -3.81
CA TYR A 164 -4.80 4.21 -4.52
C TYR A 164 -5.95 3.21 -4.45
N ASN A 165 -5.97 2.33 -5.44
CA ASN A 165 -6.69 1.08 -5.40
C ASN A 165 -5.68 -0.08 -5.56
N GLU A 166 -5.82 -1.13 -4.77
CA GLU A 166 -5.00 -2.32 -4.87
C GLU A 166 -5.87 -3.57 -4.77
N ILE A 167 -5.88 -4.37 -5.83
CA ILE A 167 -6.57 -5.67 -5.88
C ILE A 167 -5.59 -6.81 -5.67
N PHE A 168 -6.03 -7.83 -4.95
CA PHE A 168 -5.27 -9.03 -4.62
C PHE A 168 -6.05 -10.24 -5.10
N MET A 169 -5.40 -11.11 -5.85
CA MET A 169 -5.98 -12.31 -6.46
C MET A 169 -5.14 -13.53 -6.15
N HIS A 170 -5.78 -14.61 -5.69
CA HIS A 170 -5.14 -15.91 -5.55
C HIS A 170 -5.20 -16.69 -6.86
N THR A 171 -4.28 -17.66 -7.04
CA THR A 171 -4.33 -18.62 -8.15
C THR A 171 -5.14 -19.88 -7.81
N THR A 172 -5.74 -19.93 -6.60
CA THR A 172 -6.57 -21.06 -6.14
C THR A 172 -8.06 -20.80 -6.44
N ALA A 173 -8.95 -21.75 -6.09
CA ALA A 173 -10.38 -21.75 -6.42
C ALA A 173 -11.13 -20.44 -6.08
N THR A 174 -10.71 -19.70 -5.05
CA THR A 174 -11.26 -18.37 -4.76
C THR A 174 -10.30 -17.31 -5.28
N LEU A 175 -10.55 -16.80 -6.49
CA LEU A 175 -9.69 -15.83 -7.18
C LEU A 175 -9.52 -14.54 -6.38
N PHE A 176 -10.62 -13.96 -5.84
CA PHE A 176 -10.60 -12.71 -5.09
C PHE A 176 -10.11 -12.92 -3.66
N ASP A 177 -9.00 -12.30 -3.25
CA ASP A 177 -8.52 -12.26 -1.87
C ASP A 177 -9.06 -11.01 -1.16
N ARG A 178 -8.73 -9.84 -1.69
CA ARG A 178 -9.15 -8.55 -1.13
C ARG A 178 -8.95 -7.39 -2.11
N ASN A 179 -9.59 -6.28 -1.78
CA ASN A 179 -9.33 -4.98 -2.40
C ASN A 179 -9.01 -3.96 -1.32
N ARG A 180 -8.18 -2.97 -1.65
CA ARG A 180 -7.86 -1.81 -0.81
C ARG A 180 -8.10 -0.54 -1.57
N VAL A 181 -8.86 0.35 -0.95
CA VAL A 181 -9.07 1.72 -1.42
C VAL A 181 -8.50 2.67 -0.37
N TYR A 182 -7.69 3.61 -0.79
CA TYR A 182 -6.97 4.54 0.09
C TYR A 182 -7.14 5.98 -0.37
N GLY A 183 -7.24 6.88 0.59
CA GLY A 183 -7.20 8.32 0.39
C GLY A 183 -6.42 8.99 1.51
N ALA A 184 -5.56 9.95 1.15
CA ALA A 184 -4.68 10.64 2.09
C ALA A 184 -4.36 12.07 1.66
N ILE A 185 -3.92 12.84 2.65
CA ILE A 185 -3.15 14.07 2.44
C ILE A 185 -1.68 13.74 2.67
N GLY A 186 -0.86 14.14 1.71
CA GLY A 186 0.57 13.97 1.75
C GLY A 186 1.32 15.29 1.75
N TYR A 187 2.53 15.25 2.29
CA TYR A 187 3.47 16.37 2.28
C TYR A 187 4.84 15.91 1.77
N GLN A 188 5.28 16.49 0.68
CA GLN A 188 6.62 16.31 0.12
C GLN A 188 7.59 17.21 0.87
N ALA A 189 8.20 16.73 1.95
CA ALA A 189 9.07 17.54 2.81
C ALA A 189 10.37 17.96 2.10
N SER A 190 10.95 17.02 1.34
CA SER A 190 12.15 17.23 0.50
C SER A 190 12.02 16.44 -0.81
N PRO A 191 12.95 16.54 -1.76
CA PRO A 191 12.92 15.67 -2.96
C PRO A 191 12.91 14.17 -2.62
N ALA A 192 13.48 13.78 -1.48
CA ALA A 192 13.63 12.40 -1.05
C ALA A 192 12.60 11.94 -0.01
N ILE A 193 12.02 12.85 0.78
CA ILE A 193 11.16 12.50 1.92
C ILE A 193 9.72 12.94 1.68
N LYS A 194 8.79 11.98 1.82
CA LYS A 194 7.34 12.25 1.82
C LYS A 194 6.68 11.64 3.06
N LEU A 195 5.65 12.31 3.53
CA LEU A 195 4.79 11.86 4.61
C LEU A 195 3.35 11.80 4.09
N GLU A 196 2.59 10.78 4.46
CA GLU A 196 1.16 10.70 4.18
C GLU A 196 0.39 10.31 5.43
N LEU A 197 -0.77 10.92 5.58
CA LEU A 197 -1.75 10.60 6.60
C LEU A 197 -3.08 10.33 5.92
N GLY A 198 -3.64 9.13 6.10
CA GLY A 198 -4.82 8.75 5.36
C GLY A 198 -5.61 7.61 5.96
N LEU A 199 -6.70 7.29 5.27
CA LEU A 199 -7.61 6.20 5.57
C LEU A 199 -7.58 5.17 4.44
N MET A 200 -7.56 3.90 4.81
CA MET A 200 -7.62 2.78 3.89
C MET A 200 -8.77 1.87 4.27
N GLN A 201 -9.65 1.60 3.31
CA GLN A 201 -10.69 0.59 3.42
C GLN A 201 -10.18 -0.72 2.82
N GLN A 202 -10.06 -1.76 3.63
CA GLN A 202 -9.77 -3.11 3.19
C GLN A 202 -11.07 -3.90 3.06
N ILE A 203 -11.38 -4.37 1.86
CA ILE A 203 -12.59 -5.10 1.52
C ILE A 203 -12.20 -6.55 1.23
N GLN A 204 -12.85 -7.49 1.89
CA GLN A 204 -12.74 -8.93 1.67
C GLN A 204 -14.14 -9.48 1.39
N GLN A 205 -14.28 -10.76 0.99
CA GLN A 205 -15.59 -11.33 0.63
C GLN A 205 -16.72 -11.03 1.63
N ASN A 206 -16.47 -11.26 2.93
CA ASN A 206 -17.50 -11.20 3.97
C ASN A 206 -17.22 -10.15 5.04
N LYS A 207 -16.18 -9.32 4.87
CA LYS A 207 -15.82 -8.30 5.84
C LYS A 207 -15.10 -7.13 5.20
N SER A 208 -15.30 -5.96 5.77
CA SER A 208 -14.51 -4.79 5.46
C SER A 208 -13.97 -4.16 6.74
N ARG A 209 -12.86 -3.45 6.63
CA ARG A 209 -12.23 -2.81 7.78
C ARG A 209 -11.55 -1.52 7.37
N THR A 210 -11.78 -0.46 8.13
CA THR A 210 -11.10 0.82 7.96
C THR A 210 -9.80 0.84 8.76
N GLN A 211 -8.73 1.33 8.14
CA GLN A 211 -7.41 1.44 8.74
C GLN A 211 -6.91 2.87 8.60
N PHE A 212 -6.48 3.45 9.70
CA PHE A 212 -5.72 4.69 9.67
C PHE A 212 -4.27 4.39 9.27
N GLN A 213 -3.69 5.18 8.37
CA GLN A 213 -2.32 4.98 7.92
C GLN A 213 -1.47 6.23 8.09
N LEU A 214 -0.32 6.07 8.75
CA LEU A 214 0.78 7.01 8.71
C LEU A 214 1.90 6.40 7.88
N VAL A 215 2.27 7.06 6.79
CA VAL A 215 3.24 6.54 5.83
C VAL A 215 4.42 7.50 5.69
N VAL A 216 5.62 6.95 5.78
CA VAL A 216 6.89 7.65 5.53
C VAL A 216 7.54 7.03 4.30
N PHE A 217 7.87 7.87 3.32
CA PHE A 217 8.68 7.47 2.17
C PHE A 217 10.06 8.12 2.28
N ASN A 218 11.10 7.31 2.15
CA ASN A 218 12.50 7.73 2.16
C ASN A 218 13.20 7.25 0.88
N ASN A 219 13.56 8.20 0.03
CA ASN A 219 14.28 7.96 -1.22
C ASN A 219 15.68 8.61 -1.17
N LEU A 220 16.27 8.77 0.02
CA LEU A 220 17.65 9.24 0.14
C LEU A 220 18.58 8.20 -0.54
N PRO A 221 19.55 8.64 -1.36
CA PRO A 221 20.55 7.73 -1.92
C PRO A 221 21.43 7.13 -0.82
N LEU A 222 22.01 5.96 -1.11
CA LEU A 222 23.06 5.34 -0.29
C LEU A 222 24.42 5.90 -0.63
#